data_fe3f468c4dc9983c5d28b92d4e1c1e68
#
_entry.id   fe3f468c4dc9983c5d28b92d4e1c1e68
#
_cell.length_a   1.000
_cell.length_b   1.000
_cell.length_c   1.000
_cell.angle_alpha   90.00
_cell.angle_beta   90.00
_cell.angle_gamma   90.00
#
_symmetry.space_group_name_H-M   'P 1'
#
loop_
_entity.id
_entity.type
_entity.pdbx_description
1 polymer ?
#
loop_
_entity_poly.entity_id
_entity_poly.type
_entity_poly.pdbx_seq_one_letter_code
_entity_poly.pdbx_strand_id
1 'polypeptide(L)'
;MKYTYIITTIISLVLFSCGKEGLEGPNLNDLYGELNIESTLIIYGDSVSFADQEEVFFSAEFSKIVDWTIKITGISSQSEKIISGKSNSINKNNSLWIGDVTSLPFFSSEDCSVLLSFKNHDDSIFDILNISSQKIYGNGKEVLISDFENGFNPNFTNFFQTTCLKKIEIGNAGEGTKFLRQEGTCDWDWLIGYVDYPKANWYQQEVLSANPDNVYFNIMIYGDSTLSPTNEANSLFKIEFYEDENQDNYYDPNSEDRLDLEFNIDWNGWKMISVRYSDLVLATDPNGGGVNGNAIREPNKVFKVRTLLLANPVSGFAKADVDYIIWSEDSPILEQ
;
A
#
# COMPACT_ATOMS: atom_id res chain seq x y z
N MET A 1 28.24 1.16 -73.82
CA MET A 1 27.57 2.46 -73.55
C MET A 1 26.05 2.38 -73.31
N LYS A 2 25.25 1.49 -73.93
CA LYS A 2 23.78 1.40 -73.68
C LYS A 2 23.39 0.92 -72.31
N TYR A 3 24.15 0.08 -71.64
CA TYR A 3 23.85 -0.43 -70.32
C TYR A 3 24.15 0.56 -69.18
N THR A 4 25.12 1.50 -69.37
CA THR A 4 25.48 2.48 -68.39
C THR A 4 24.41 3.52 -68.19
N TYR A 5 23.68 3.91 -69.23
CA TYR A 5 22.55 4.86 -69.12
C TYR A 5 21.31 4.24 -68.47
N ILE A 6 21.05 2.96 -68.63
CA ILE A 6 19.93 2.25 -68.01
C ILE A 6 20.16 2.19 -66.48
N ILE A 7 21.36 1.86 -66.04
CA ILE A 7 21.70 1.79 -64.61
C ILE A 7 21.62 3.17 -63.96
N THR A 8 22.10 4.23 -64.63
CA THR A 8 22.02 5.60 -64.13
C THR A 8 20.55 6.09 -63.98
N THR A 9 19.70 5.74 -64.92
CA THR A 9 18.25 6.09 -64.89
C THR A 9 17.51 5.32 -63.82
N ILE A 10 17.86 4.08 -63.55
CA ILE A 10 17.25 3.27 -62.46
C ILE A 10 17.70 3.80 -61.08
N ILE A 11 18.95 4.21 -60.91
CA ILE A 11 19.46 4.79 -59.68
C ILE A 11 18.85 6.17 -59.43
N SER A 12 18.60 6.99 -60.47
CA SER A 12 17.90 8.29 -60.32
C SER A 12 16.43 8.12 -59.91
N LEU A 13 15.76 7.06 -60.33
CA LEU A 13 14.35 6.79 -59.96
C LEU A 13 14.20 6.29 -58.53
N VAL A 14 15.23 5.67 -57.94
CA VAL A 14 15.18 5.18 -56.53
C VAL A 14 15.44 6.31 -55.56
N LEU A 15 16.06 7.43 -55.96
CA LEU A 15 16.33 8.59 -55.11
C LEU A 15 15.15 9.55 -54.99
N PHE A 16 14.07 9.34 -55.74
CA PHE A 16 12.78 10.05 -55.60
C PHE A 16 11.76 9.22 -54.85
N SER A 17 12.17 8.21 -54.10
CA SER A 17 11.29 7.52 -53.16
C SER A 17 10.88 8.53 -52.10
N CYS A 18 9.70 9.04 -52.28
CA CYS A 18 8.93 9.92 -51.40
C CYS A 18 9.28 9.73 -49.95
N GLY A 19 9.77 10.77 -49.31
CA GLY A 19 9.59 10.84 -47.86
C GLY A 19 8.11 10.60 -47.57
N LYS A 20 7.82 9.58 -46.80
CA LYS A 20 6.51 9.47 -46.16
C LYS A 20 6.38 10.71 -45.28
N GLU A 21 5.83 11.78 -45.81
CA GLU A 21 5.09 12.69 -44.94
C GLU A 21 4.06 11.79 -44.30
N GLY A 22 4.24 11.52 -43.01
CA GLY A 22 3.21 10.87 -42.24
C GLY A 22 1.93 11.66 -42.54
N LEU A 23 0.87 10.97 -42.93
CA LEU A 23 -0.45 11.57 -42.89
C LEU A 23 -0.69 11.93 -41.42
N GLU A 24 -0.20 13.11 -41.03
CA GLU A 24 -0.69 13.75 -39.81
C GLU A 24 -2.17 14.00 -40.10
N GLY A 25 -3.03 13.22 -39.47
CA GLY A 25 -4.44 13.53 -39.47
C GLY A 25 -4.64 14.97 -38.99
N PRO A 26 -5.78 15.58 -39.27
CA PRO A 26 -6.05 16.91 -38.81
C PRO A 26 -5.78 16.99 -37.30
N ASN A 27 -5.05 18.00 -36.89
CA ASN A 27 -4.75 18.22 -35.47
C ASN A 27 -6.08 18.25 -34.72
N LEU A 28 -6.20 17.47 -33.65
CA LEU A 28 -7.44 17.43 -32.85
C LEU A 28 -7.87 18.84 -32.39
N ASN A 29 -6.91 19.74 -32.16
CA ASN A 29 -7.17 21.12 -31.84
C ASN A 29 -7.85 21.88 -33.00
N ASP A 30 -7.50 21.58 -34.25
CA ASP A 30 -8.14 22.18 -35.43
C ASP A 30 -9.59 21.71 -35.60
N LEU A 31 -9.93 20.51 -35.15
CA LEU A 31 -11.28 19.94 -35.20
C LEU A 31 -12.16 20.32 -33.99
N TYR A 32 -11.55 20.47 -32.80
CA TYR A 32 -12.29 20.64 -31.54
C TYR A 32 -12.00 21.97 -30.84
N GLY A 33 -11.18 22.85 -31.46
CA GLY A 33 -10.68 24.08 -30.85
C GLY A 33 -9.63 23.88 -29.78
N GLU A 34 -8.97 24.95 -29.35
CA GLU A 34 -8.05 24.92 -28.22
C GLU A 34 -8.79 24.65 -26.89
N LEU A 35 -8.12 24.02 -25.96
CA LEU A 35 -8.63 23.91 -24.59
C LEU A 35 -8.49 25.30 -23.94
N ASN A 36 -9.62 25.88 -23.50
CA ASN A 36 -9.61 27.07 -22.65
C ASN A 36 -10.16 26.69 -21.28
N ILE A 37 -9.48 27.14 -20.24
CA ILE A 37 -9.92 27.04 -18.85
C ILE A 37 -10.86 28.23 -18.61
N GLU A 38 -12.16 27.98 -18.53
CA GLU A 38 -13.21 29.00 -18.35
C GLU A 38 -13.33 29.43 -16.89
N SER A 39 -13.18 28.46 -15.97
CA SER A 39 -13.06 28.69 -14.54
C SER A 39 -11.86 27.90 -14.02
N THR A 40 -10.96 28.57 -13.30
CA THR A 40 -9.79 27.93 -12.69
C THR A 40 -10.21 26.96 -11.61
N LEU A 41 -9.26 26.11 -11.16
CA LEU A 41 -9.47 25.19 -10.05
C LEU A 41 -9.84 25.97 -8.77
N ILE A 42 -10.92 25.57 -8.13
CA ILE A 42 -11.34 26.05 -6.81
C ILE A 42 -11.42 24.83 -5.88
N ILE A 43 -10.77 24.91 -4.73
CA ILE A 43 -10.85 23.90 -3.67
C ILE A 43 -11.91 24.32 -2.68
N TYR A 44 -12.88 23.46 -2.40
CA TYR A 44 -13.86 23.64 -1.33
C TYR A 44 -13.44 22.76 -0.16
N GLY A 45 -13.04 23.40 0.95
CA GLY A 45 -12.41 22.77 2.10
C GLY A 45 -10.88 22.86 2.02
N ASP A 46 -10.36 24.08 1.84
CA ASP A 46 -8.92 24.40 1.76
C ASP A 46 -8.13 24.09 3.07
N SER A 47 -8.86 23.96 4.19
CA SER A 47 -8.38 23.33 5.42
C SER A 47 -9.45 22.35 5.89
N VAL A 48 -9.10 21.07 6.00
CA VAL A 48 -10.04 19.97 6.23
C VAL A 48 -9.64 19.08 7.40
N SER A 49 -10.61 18.68 8.23
CA SER A 49 -10.47 17.65 9.26
C SER A 49 -11.18 16.37 8.80
N PHE A 50 -10.44 15.43 8.26
CA PHE A 50 -11.02 14.14 7.86
C PHE A 50 -11.39 13.26 9.06
N ALA A 51 -10.77 13.48 10.24
CA ALA A 51 -11.17 12.81 11.47
C ALA A 51 -12.59 13.19 11.89
N ASP A 52 -13.02 14.41 11.57
CA ASP A 52 -14.38 14.91 11.83
C ASP A 52 -15.35 14.63 10.68
N GLN A 53 -14.96 13.76 9.72
CA GLN A 53 -15.73 13.38 8.53
C GLN A 53 -16.03 14.55 7.59
N GLU A 54 -15.22 15.59 7.60
CA GLU A 54 -15.29 16.65 6.62
C GLU A 54 -14.89 16.14 5.23
N GLU A 55 -15.36 16.84 4.19
CA GLU A 55 -15.17 16.48 2.80
C GLU A 55 -14.48 17.60 2.03
N VAL A 56 -13.68 17.25 1.04
CA VAL A 56 -13.13 18.16 0.04
C VAL A 56 -13.72 17.84 -1.30
N PHE A 57 -14.04 18.86 -2.10
CA PHE A 57 -14.31 18.70 -3.50
C PHE A 57 -13.74 19.86 -4.31
N PHE A 58 -13.60 19.63 -5.59
CA PHE A 58 -12.98 20.57 -6.53
C PHE A 58 -14.01 21.08 -7.53
N SER A 59 -13.77 22.28 -8.06
CA SER A 59 -14.58 22.85 -9.13
C SER A 59 -13.69 23.50 -10.19
N ALA A 60 -13.99 23.27 -11.46
CA ALA A 60 -13.38 23.93 -12.61
C ALA A 60 -14.28 23.79 -13.82
N GLU A 61 -14.16 24.69 -14.83
CA GLU A 61 -14.92 24.64 -16.08
C GLU A 61 -14.00 24.79 -17.29
N PHE A 62 -14.30 24.07 -18.35
CA PHE A 62 -13.50 23.96 -19.56
C PHE A 62 -14.36 24.17 -20.81
N SER A 63 -13.77 24.76 -21.86
CA SER A 63 -14.46 25.04 -23.13
C SER A 63 -14.91 23.77 -23.89
N LYS A 64 -14.35 22.60 -23.54
CA LYS A 64 -14.69 21.33 -24.18
C LYS A 64 -14.53 20.16 -23.18
N ILE A 65 -15.07 18.99 -23.56
CA ILE A 65 -14.87 17.74 -22.81
C ILE A 65 -13.42 17.30 -22.95
N VAL A 66 -12.74 17.11 -21.81
CA VAL A 66 -11.35 16.65 -21.72
C VAL A 66 -11.21 15.53 -20.70
N ASP A 67 -10.19 14.69 -20.85
CA ASP A 67 -9.74 13.79 -19.81
C ASP A 67 -8.87 14.61 -18.84
N TRP A 68 -9.29 14.72 -17.60
CA TRP A 68 -8.60 15.47 -16.55
C TRP A 68 -8.21 14.57 -15.39
N THR A 69 -7.17 14.98 -14.67
CA THR A 69 -6.67 14.29 -13.46
C THR A 69 -6.31 15.32 -12.40
N ILE A 70 -6.86 15.18 -11.21
CA ILE A 70 -6.42 15.86 -10.00
C ILE A 70 -5.53 14.88 -9.23
N LYS A 71 -4.25 15.25 -9.04
CA LYS A 71 -3.31 14.55 -8.19
C LYS A 71 -3.10 15.37 -6.93
N ILE A 72 -3.39 14.78 -5.77
CA ILE A 72 -3.15 15.34 -4.46
C ILE A 72 -1.97 14.58 -3.87
N THR A 73 -0.94 15.31 -3.41
CA THR A 73 0.26 14.70 -2.84
C THR A 73 0.58 15.36 -1.51
N GLY A 74 0.65 14.56 -0.45
CA GLY A 74 1.09 15.00 0.87
C GLY A 74 2.55 15.47 0.83
N ILE A 75 2.86 16.62 1.39
CA ILE A 75 4.22 17.19 1.34
C ILE A 75 5.15 16.39 2.26
N SER A 76 4.68 15.95 3.41
CA SER A 76 5.46 15.22 4.40
C SER A 76 5.37 13.71 4.20
N SER A 77 4.17 13.18 4.06
CA SER A 77 3.91 11.73 3.95
C SER A 77 4.28 11.17 2.58
N GLN A 78 4.26 12.00 1.52
CA GLN A 78 4.32 11.57 0.11
C GLN A 78 3.15 10.69 -0.30
N SER A 79 2.06 10.72 0.46
CA SER A 79 0.80 10.04 0.14
C SER A 79 0.19 10.58 -1.14
N GLU A 80 -0.51 9.75 -1.87
CA GLU A 80 -1.12 10.16 -3.13
C GLU A 80 -2.61 9.81 -3.20
N LYS A 81 -3.39 10.80 -3.63
CA LYS A 81 -4.77 10.60 -4.11
C LYS A 81 -4.88 11.07 -5.54
N ILE A 82 -5.42 10.21 -6.40
CA ILE A 82 -5.69 10.49 -7.79
C ILE A 82 -7.19 10.43 -8.02
N ILE A 83 -7.75 11.52 -8.55
CA ILE A 83 -9.15 11.63 -8.97
C ILE A 83 -9.12 11.97 -10.45
N SER A 84 -9.78 11.17 -11.28
CA SER A 84 -9.77 11.37 -12.74
C SER A 84 -11.18 11.34 -13.30
N GLY A 85 -11.40 12.08 -14.39
CA GLY A 85 -12.67 12.10 -15.06
C GLY A 85 -12.55 12.55 -16.52
N LYS A 86 -13.70 12.51 -17.21
CA LYS A 86 -13.85 13.00 -18.58
C LYS A 86 -15.10 13.84 -18.67
N SER A 87 -14.93 15.15 -18.70
CA SER A 87 -16.03 16.13 -18.72
C SER A 87 -15.50 17.49 -19.13
N ASN A 88 -16.42 18.44 -19.33
CA ASN A 88 -16.10 19.86 -19.45
C ASN A 88 -16.22 20.62 -18.12
N SER A 89 -16.47 19.91 -17.01
CA SER A 89 -16.54 20.51 -15.69
C SER A 89 -16.13 19.52 -14.60
N ILE A 90 -15.51 20.05 -13.55
CA ILE A 90 -15.24 19.37 -12.29
C ILE A 90 -16.20 19.95 -11.26
N ASN A 91 -16.82 19.11 -10.45
CA ASN A 91 -17.76 19.51 -9.40
C ASN A 91 -17.84 18.44 -8.31
N LYS A 92 -18.61 18.66 -7.24
CA LYS A 92 -18.73 17.73 -6.10
C LYS A 92 -19.07 16.29 -6.52
N ASN A 93 -19.85 16.08 -7.59
CA ASN A 93 -20.28 14.73 -7.96
C ASN A 93 -19.18 13.87 -8.58
N ASN A 94 -18.13 14.48 -9.12
CA ASN A 94 -17.04 13.78 -9.80
C ASN A 94 -15.64 14.01 -9.19
N SER A 95 -15.55 14.81 -8.11
CA SER A 95 -14.27 15.16 -7.48
C SER A 95 -14.29 15.11 -5.96
N LEU A 96 -15.29 14.46 -5.37
CA LEU A 96 -15.38 14.31 -3.92
C LEU A 96 -14.20 13.50 -3.38
N TRP A 97 -13.57 14.00 -2.32
CA TRP A 97 -12.51 13.35 -1.56
C TRP A 97 -12.82 13.36 -0.07
N ILE A 98 -12.66 12.21 0.56
CA ILE A 98 -12.95 11.96 1.97
C ILE A 98 -11.70 11.53 2.76
N GLY A 99 -10.51 11.92 2.30
CA GLY A 99 -9.23 11.62 2.94
C GLY A 99 -8.66 10.23 2.66
N ASP A 100 -9.29 9.45 1.77
CA ASP A 100 -8.76 8.16 1.34
C ASP A 100 -7.56 8.32 0.39
N VAL A 101 -6.74 7.28 0.27
CA VAL A 101 -5.55 7.25 -0.58
C VAL A 101 -5.78 6.40 -1.83
N THR A 102 -5.05 6.70 -2.90
CA THR A 102 -4.90 5.81 -4.05
C THR A 102 -3.72 4.86 -3.86
N SER A 103 -2.66 5.33 -3.18
CA SER A 103 -1.50 4.54 -2.82
C SER A 103 -0.98 4.95 -1.44
N LEU A 104 -0.46 3.97 -0.70
CA LEU A 104 0.18 4.22 0.59
C LEU A 104 1.47 5.04 0.43
N PRO A 105 1.88 5.75 1.46
CA PRO A 105 1.36 5.79 2.84
C PRO A 105 0.03 6.51 2.99
N PHE A 106 -0.54 6.54 4.20
CA PHE A 106 -1.69 7.38 4.52
C PHE A 106 -1.30 8.85 4.63
N PHE A 107 -2.24 9.74 4.30
CA PHE A 107 -2.06 11.17 4.56
C PHE A 107 -1.96 11.42 6.07
N SER A 108 -1.05 12.30 6.45
CA SER A 108 -0.96 12.84 7.80
C SER A 108 -1.66 14.20 7.91
N SER A 109 -1.60 14.83 9.08
CA SER A 109 -1.98 16.25 9.23
C SER A 109 -0.88 17.11 8.62
N GLU A 110 -1.08 17.61 7.40
CA GLU A 110 -0.05 18.23 6.58
C GLU A 110 -0.61 19.10 5.47
N ASP A 111 0.25 19.90 4.86
CA ASP A 111 -0.06 20.55 3.58
C ASP A 111 0.07 19.54 2.44
N CYS A 112 -0.84 19.63 1.48
CA CYS A 112 -0.86 18.80 0.29
C CYS A 112 -0.79 19.68 -0.96
N SER A 113 0.04 19.28 -1.92
CA SER A 113 0.01 19.86 -3.25
C SER A 113 -1.15 19.28 -4.06
N VAL A 114 -1.88 20.13 -4.76
CA VAL A 114 -2.99 19.76 -5.65
C VAL A 114 -2.62 20.15 -7.07
N LEU A 115 -2.54 19.18 -7.97
CA LEU A 115 -2.21 19.39 -9.38
C LEU A 115 -3.36 18.91 -10.26
N LEU A 116 -4.02 19.82 -10.95
CA LEU A 116 -4.95 19.51 -12.05
C LEU A 116 -4.17 19.49 -13.36
N SER A 117 -4.27 18.41 -14.10
CA SER A 117 -3.64 18.22 -15.40
C SER A 117 -4.63 17.62 -16.42
N PHE A 118 -4.32 17.75 -17.71
CA PHE A 118 -5.17 17.33 -18.81
C PHE A 118 -4.41 16.39 -19.74
N LYS A 119 -5.03 15.30 -20.13
CA LYS A 119 -4.40 14.36 -21.07
C LYS A 119 -4.19 15.03 -22.42
N ASN A 120 -2.97 14.92 -22.94
CA ASN A 120 -2.51 15.50 -24.22
C ASN A 120 -2.56 17.05 -24.28
N HIS A 121 -2.50 17.71 -23.14
CA HIS A 121 -2.34 19.17 -23.03
C HIS A 121 -1.24 19.46 -22.00
N ASP A 122 -0.47 20.50 -22.25
CA ASP A 122 0.64 20.93 -21.37
C ASP A 122 0.16 21.83 -20.21
N ASP A 123 -1.10 22.28 -20.29
CA ASP A 123 -1.70 23.12 -19.25
C ASP A 123 -1.86 22.34 -17.95
N SER A 124 -1.58 22.99 -16.85
CA SER A 124 -1.80 22.46 -15.50
C SER A 124 -2.09 23.60 -14.53
N ILE A 125 -2.84 23.28 -13.48
CA ILE A 125 -3.17 24.21 -12.41
C ILE A 125 -2.69 23.62 -11.10
N PHE A 126 -1.96 24.42 -10.33
CA PHE A 126 -1.42 24.04 -9.03
C PHE A 126 -2.10 24.84 -7.93
N ASP A 127 -2.38 24.17 -6.82
CA ASP A 127 -2.91 24.78 -5.59
C ASP A 127 -2.42 24.00 -4.35
N ILE A 128 -2.74 24.47 -3.16
CA ILE A 128 -2.38 23.87 -1.88
C ILE A 128 -3.64 23.68 -1.04
N LEU A 129 -3.73 22.53 -0.38
CA LEU A 129 -4.77 22.15 0.54
C LEU A 129 -4.10 21.75 1.88
N ASN A 130 -4.69 22.14 3.02
CA ASN A 130 -4.21 21.73 4.35
C ASN A 130 -5.11 20.64 4.93
N ILE A 131 -4.52 19.52 5.37
CA ILE A 131 -5.18 18.53 6.22
C ILE A 131 -4.89 18.88 7.67
N SER A 132 -5.86 19.42 8.37
CA SER A 132 -5.75 19.78 9.80
C SER A 132 -5.80 18.54 10.70
N SER A 133 -6.52 17.49 10.27
CA SER A 133 -6.60 16.20 10.96
C SER A 133 -6.77 15.08 9.96
N GLN A 134 -5.91 14.07 10.06
CA GLN A 134 -5.89 12.93 9.14
C GLN A 134 -7.13 12.05 9.28
N LYS A 135 -7.41 11.26 8.24
CA LYS A 135 -8.50 10.30 8.25
C LYS A 135 -8.24 9.18 9.26
N ILE A 136 -9.25 8.88 10.05
CA ILE A 136 -9.30 7.66 10.85
C ILE A 136 -9.90 6.56 9.98
N TYR A 137 -9.11 5.54 9.68
CA TYR A 137 -9.56 4.42 8.88
C TYR A 137 -10.30 3.42 9.74
N GLY A 138 -11.36 2.84 9.16
CA GLY A 138 -12.18 1.82 9.76
C GLY A 138 -13.63 2.23 9.98
N ASN A 139 -14.39 1.36 10.64
CA ASN A 139 -15.83 1.53 10.87
C ASN A 139 -16.19 1.58 12.37
N GLY A 140 -15.20 1.76 13.24
CA GLY A 140 -15.36 1.77 14.69
C GLY A 140 -15.32 0.39 15.34
N LYS A 141 -14.93 -0.64 14.58
CA LYS A 141 -14.75 -2.03 15.04
C LYS A 141 -13.30 -2.51 14.80
N GLU A 142 -12.37 -1.58 14.91
CA GLU A 142 -10.95 -1.86 14.77
C GLU A 142 -10.33 -2.14 16.12
N VAL A 143 -9.35 -3.04 16.15
CA VAL A 143 -8.54 -3.33 17.33
C VAL A 143 -7.07 -3.12 16.98
N LEU A 144 -6.53 -1.97 17.34
CA LEU A 144 -5.14 -1.62 17.07
C LEU A 144 -4.19 -2.45 17.95
N ILE A 145 -3.29 -3.18 17.29
CA ILE A 145 -2.19 -3.89 17.94
C ILE A 145 -1.03 -2.92 18.19
N SER A 146 -0.55 -2.26 17.13
CA SER A 146 0.54 -1.28 17.20
C SER A 146 0.60 -0.42 15.94
N ASP A 147 0.84 0.88 16.13
CA ASP A 147 1.20 1.87 15.12
C ASP A 147 2.66 2.36 15.26
N PHE A 148 3.35 1.88 16.27
CA PHE A 148 4.73 2.26 16.64
C PHE A 148 4.96 3.74 16.93
N GLU A 149 3.95 4.61 16.91
CA GLU A 149 4.10 6.05 17.14
C GLU A 149 4.63 6.37 18.56
N ASN A 150 4.32 5.51 19.54
CA ASN A 150 4.87 5.58 20.88
C ASN A 150 6.16 4.78 21.07
N GLY A 151 6.75 4.30 19.98
CA GLY A 151 7.93 3.45 19.98
C GLY A 151 7.60 1.96 20.14
N PHE A 152 8.61 1.14 20.32
CA PHE A 152 8.45 -0.29 20.52
C PHE A 152 7.92 -0.57 21.93
N ASN A 153 6.77 -1.24 22.04
CA ASN A 153 6.22 -1.61 23.35
C ASN A 153 7.17 -2.62 24.03
N PRO A 154 7.71 -2.30 25.23
CA PRO A 154 8.66 -3.17 25.92
C PRO A 154 8.07 -4.53 26.36
N ASN A 155 6.75 -4.65 26.40
CA ASN A 155 6.05 -5.89 26.72
C ASN A 155 5.85 -6.81 25.49
N PHE A 156 6.21 -6.36 24.30
CA PHE A 156 6.31 -7.23 23.13
C PHE A 156 7.59 -8.03 23.22
N THR A 157 7.48 -9.34 23.29
CA THR A 157 8.66 -10.21 23.30
C THR A 157 9.22 -10.36 21.90
N ASN A 158 10.52 -10.53 21.78
CA ASN A 158 11.16 -10.63 20.49
C ASN A 158 12.48 -11.41 20.55
N PHE A 159 12.87 -11.94 19.41
CA PHE A 159 14.18 -12.51 19.19
C PHE A 159 14.71 -12.01 17.84
N PHE A 160 15.99 -11.68 17.79
CA PHE A 160 16.73 -11.38 16.57
C PHE A 160 18.13 -11.99 16.69
N GLN A 161 18.65 -12.54 15.60
CA GLN A 161 20.02 -13.00 15.57
C GLN A 161 21.00 -11.85 15.84
N THR A 162 22.19 -12.14 16.34
CA THR A 162 23.16 -11.13 16.82
C THR A 162 23.58 -10.14 15.72
N THR A 163 23.61 -10.59 14.48
CA THR A 163 23.95 -9.77 13.29
C THR A 163 22.76 -9.03 12.71
N CYS A 164 21.58 -9.21 13.31
CA CYS A 164 20.33 -8.63 12.84
C CYS A 164 19.86 -7.52 13.76
N LEU A 165 19.18 -6.53 13.19
CA LEU A 165 18.67 -5.41 13.96
C LEU A 165 17.13 -5.36 13.96
N LYS A 166 16.63 -4.81 15.06
CA LYS A 166 15.28 -4.35 15.25
C LYS A 166 15.34 -2.91 15.78
N LYS A 167 14.71 -1.97 15.10
CA LYS A 167 14.79 -0.55 15.47
C LYS A 167 13.50 0.18 15.09
N ILE A 168 13.07 1.11 15.94
CA ILE A 168 12.08 2.11 15.52
C ILE A 168 12.80 3.20 14.73
N GLU A 169 12.36 3.41 13.51
CA GLU A 169 12.81 4.48 12.63
C GLU A 169 11.77 5.60 12.58
N ILE A 170 12.25 6.81 12.27
CA ILE A 170 11.42 8.00 12.02
C ILE A 170 11.61 8.37 10.56
N GLY A 171 10.53 8.56 9.83
CA GLY A 171 10.60 8.93 8.42
C GLY A 171 9.29 8.69 7.69
N ASN A 172 9.36 8.29 6.44
CA ASN A 172 8.20 7.96 5.63
C ASN A 172 7.57 6.65 6.11
N ALA A 173 6.81 6.71 7.19
CA ALA A 173 6.05 5.60 7.74
C ALA A 173 4.84 5.25 6.84
N GLY A 174 4.24 4.11 7.03
CA GLY A 174 3.01 3.71 6.37
C GLY A 174 1.82 4.48 6.92
N GLU A 175 1.84 4.70 8.24
CA GLU A 175 0.93 5.55 9.01
C GLU A 175 1.76 6.39 9.97
N GLY A 176 1.36 7.63 10.21
CA GLY A 176 2.05 8.52 11.15
C GLY A 176 3.49 8.87 10.72
N THR A 177 4.45 8.67 11.64
CA THR A 177 5.85 9.08 11.46
C THR A 177 6.88 8.02 11.82
N LYS A 178 6.47 6.92 12.47
CA LYS A 178 7.37 5.88 12.95
C LYS A 178 6.95 4.49 12.50
N PHE A 179 7.94 3.66 12.31
CA PHE A 179 7.74 2.27 11.92
C PHE A 179 8.82 1.36 12.52
N LEU A 180 8.57 0.06 12.55
CA LEU A 180 9.51 -0.95 13.00
C LEU A 180 10.34 -1.45 11.82
N ARG A 181 11.64 -1.15 11.81
CA ARG A 181 12.61 -1.72 10.88
C ARG A 181 13.17 -3.03 11.43
N GLN A 182 13.20 -4.03 10.57
CA GLN A 182 13.80 -5.34 10.82
C GLN A 182 14.70 -5.68 9.64
N GLU A 183 15.98 -5.96 9.89
CA GLU A 183 16.91 -6.32 8.81
C GLU A 183 18.13 -7.08 9.35
N GLY A 184 18.78 -7.83 8.47
CA GLY A 184 20.05 -8.45 8.77
C GLY A 184 20.39 -9.62 7.86
N THR A 185 21.57 -10.20 8.10
CA THR A 185 21.99 -11.44 7.46
C THR A 185 22.04 -12.54 8.53
N CYS A 186 21.40 -13.66 8.26
CA CYS A 186 21.38 -14.78 9.21
C CYS A 186 22.76 -15.40 9.39
N ASP A 187 23.12 -15.72 10.63
CA ASP A 187 24.33 -16.47 10.97
C ASP A 187 24.09 -17.99 10.91
N TRP A 188 22.89 -18.39 11.28
CA TRP A 188 22.45 -19.77 11.33
C TRP A 188 20.93 -19.82 11.16
N ASP A 189 20.40 -20.85 10.56
CA ASP A 189 18.99 -20.93 10.22
C ASP A 189 18.53 -19.72 9.35
N TRP A 190 17.35 -19.81 8.79
CA TRP A 190 16.77 -18.76 7.92
C TRP A 190 16.02 -17.67 8.67
N LEU A 191 15.86 -17.77 9.97
CA LEU A 191 15.14 -16.81 10.80
C LEU A 191 16.02 -15.60 11.11
N ILE A 192 15.70 -14.43 10.56
CA ILE A 192 16.32 -13.15 10.96
C ILE A 192 15.89 -12.77 12.38
N GLY A 193 14.58 -12.86 12.64
CA GLY A 193 13.99 -12.58 13.94
C GLY A 193 12.48 -12.64 13.91
N TYR A 194 11.90 -12.52 15.10
CA TYR A 194 10.44 -12.41 15.27
C TYR A 194 10.06 -11.41 16.36
N VAL A 195 8.81 -10.96 16.30
CA VAL A 195 8.17 -10.18 17.34
C VAL A 195 6.83 -10.85 17.69
N ASP A 196 6.63 -11.08 18.99
CA ASP A 196 5.35 -11.51 19.57
C ASP A 196 4.57 -10.30 20.06
N TYR A 197 3.31 -10.24 19.68
CA TYR A 197 2.33 -9.23 20.10
C TYR A 197 1.25 -9.92 20.96
N PRO A 198 1.47 -10.10 22.28
CA PRO A 198 0.45 -10.68 23.16
C PRO A 198 -0.77 -9.75 23.25
N LYS A 199 -1.98 -10.30 23.21
CA LYS A 199 -3.24 -9.54 23.26
C LYS A 199 -3.32 -8.62 24.48
N ALA A 200 -2.82 -9.06 25.63
CA ALA A 200 -2.76 -8.27 26.86
C ALA A 200 -1.97 -6.95 26.71
N ASN A 201 -1.15 -6.81 25.67
CA ASN A 201 -0.31 -5.63 25.41
C ASN A 201 -0.69 -4.89 24.10
N TRP A 202 -1.78 -5.24 23.46
CA TRP A 202 -2.30 -4.49 22.33
C TRP A 202 -2.75 -3.10 22.77
N TYR A 203 -2.73 -2.17 21.87
CA TYR A 203 -3.18 -0.80 22.13
C TYR A 203 -4.64 -0.76 22.55
N GLN A 204 -5.45 -1.61 21.93
CA GLN A 204 -6.86 -1.83 22.25
C GLN A 204 -7.08 -3.29 22.62
N GLN A 205 -7.92 -3.54 23.63
CA GLN A 205 -8.12 -4.85 24.26
C GLN A 205 -9.52 -5.41 23.98
N GLU A 206 -10.09 -5.08 22.83
CA GLU A 206 -11.45 -5.49 22.50
C GLU A 206 -11.51 -6.95 22.06
N VAL A 207 -12.68 -7.53 22.20
CA VAL A 207 -12.91 -8.91 21.79
C VAL A 207 -13.32 -8.91 20.31
N LEU A 208 -12.59 -9.64 19.49
CA LEU A 208 -12.92 -9.84 18.09
C LEU A 208 -14.20 -10.69 17.95
N SER A 209 -14.89 -10.54 16.83
CA SER A 209 -16.02 -11.41 16.46
C SER A 209 -15.61 -12.88 16.47
N ALA A 210 -16.53 -13.75 16.89
CA ALA A 210 -16.32 -15.20 16.79
C ALA A 210 -16.49 -15.72 15.35
N ASN A 211 -17.05 -14.90 14.43
CA ASN A 211 -17.21 -15.30 13.03
C ASN A 211 -15.93 -14.98 12.23
N PRO A 212 -15.16 -16.00 11.79
CA PRO A 212 -13.92 -15.80 11.07
C PRO A 212 -14.09 -15.11 9.70
N ASP A 213 -15.29 -15.14 9.11
CA ASP A 213 -15.57 -14.48 7.84
C ASP A 213 -15.68 -12.96 7.97
N ASN A 214 -15.88 -12.46 9.17
CA ASN A 214 -16.06 -11.03 9.44
C ASN A 214 -14.80 -10.37 9.98
N VAL A 215 -13.75 -11.10 10.30
CA VAL A 215 -12.53 -10.58 10.91
C VAL A 215 -11.40 -10.53 9.90
N TYR A 216 -10.73 -9.39 9.80
CA TYR A 216 -9.59 -9.16 8.92
C TYR A 216 -8.39 -8.73 9.75
N PHE A 217 -7.25 -9.37 9.48
CA PHE A 217 -5.96 -8.88 9.96
C PHE A 217 -5.35 -7.99 8.90
N ASN A 218 -4.87 -6.82 9.29
CA ASN A 218 -4.26 -5.84 8.41
C ASN A 218 -2.89 -5.43 8.98
N ILE A 219 -1.90 -5.33 8.10
CA ILE A 219 -0.53 -4.92 8.43
C ILE A 219 0.09 -4.19 7.26
N MET A 220 0.77 -3.08 7.52
CA MET A 220 1.56 -2.41 6.50
C MET A 220 2.99 -2.94 6.49
N ILE A 221 3.49 -3.27 5.31
CA ILE A 221 4.85 -3.73 5.11
C ILE A 221 5.50 -2.94 3.97
N TYR A 222 6.67 -2.37 4.25
CA TYR A 222 7.50 -1.74 3.23
C TYR A 222 8.42 -2.77 2.60
N GLY A 223 8.29 -2.91 1.30
CA GLY A 223 9.17 -3.74 0.47
C GLY A 223 10.20 -2.89 -0.26
N ASP A 224 11.34 -3.50 -0.52
CA ASP A 224 12.39 -2.95 -1.37
C ASP A 224 13.01 -4.09 -2.18
N SER A 225 12.49 -4.30 -3.38
CA SER A 225 12.93 -5.37 -4.26
C SER A 225 14.38 -5.20 -4.76
N THR A 226 14.99 -4.02 -4.56
CA THR A 226 16.39 -3.77 -4.96
C THR A 226 17.39 -4.38 -3.98
N LEU A 227 16.94 -4.76 -2.79
CA LEU A 227 17.80 -5.36 -1.75
C LEU A 227 18.12 -6.83 -1.99
N SER A 228 17.46 -7.48 -2.93
CA SER A 228 17.87 -8.80 -3.40
C SER A 228 18.98 -8.63 -4.45
N PRO A 229 20.23 -8.97 -4.15
CA PRO A 229 21.34 -8.75 -5.09
C PRO A 229 21.23 -9.60 -6.37
N THR A 230 20.32 -10.56 -6.41
CA THR A 230 20.15 -11.47 -7.54
C THR A 230 18.78 -11.43 -8.19
N ASN A 231 17.81 -10.70 -7.64
CA ASN A 231 16.38 -10.72 -8.02
C ASN A 231 15.73 -12.14 -8.06
N GLU A 232 16.38 -13.14 -7.49
CA GLU A 232 15.94 -14.54 -7.59
C GLU A 232 15.07 -14.96 -6.39
N ALA A 233 15.21 -14.29 -5.26
CA ALA A 233 14.38 -14.53 -4.10
C ALA A 233 14.27 -13.27 -3.24
N ASN A 234 13.06 -12.95 -2.83
CA ASN A 234 12.76 -11.83 -1.94
C ASN A 234 12.77 -12.28 -0.48
N SER A 235 12.79 -11.32 0.44
CA SER A 235 12.57 -11.59 1.87
C SER A 235 11.22 -12.28 2.06
N LEU A 236 11.18 -13.30 2.90
CA LEU A 236 9.97 -14.01 3.25
C LEU A 236 9.43 -13.47 4.56
N PHE A 237 8.15 -13.14 4.59
CA PHE A 237 7.47 -12.68 5.80
C PHE A 237 6.40 -13.68 6.19
N LYS A 238 6.39 -14.05 7.47
CA LYS A 238 5.41 -14.98 8.01
C LYS A 238 4.70 -14.35 9.20
N ILE A 239 3.42 -14.61 9.31
CA ILE A 239 2.58 -14.19 10.44
C ILE A 239 1.93 -15.44 11.02
N GLU A 240 2.03 -15.59 12.32
CA GLU A 240 1.42 -16.69 13.06
C GLU A 240 0.40 -16.13 14.05
N PHE A 241 -0.78 -16.71 14.06
CA PHE A 241 -1.88 -16.38 14.94
C PHE A 241 -2.11 -17.56 15.89
N TYR A 242 -2.04 -17.31 17.17
CA TYR A 242 -2.14 -18.33 18.20
C TYR A 242 -3.48 -18.20 18.91
N GLU A 243 -4.29 -19.22 18.85
CA GLU A 243 -5.54 -19.33 19.59
C GLU A 243 -5.28 -19.96 20.97
N ASP A 244 -5.97 -19.47 21.98
CA ASP A 244 -5.98 -19.99 23.36
C ASP A 244 -7.39 -20.55 23.59
N GLU A 245 -7.56 -21.84 23.30
CA GLU A 245 -8.87 -22.48 23.32
C GLU A 245 -9.35 -22.72 24.75
N ASN A 246 -8.41 -22.97 25.68
CA ASN A 246 -8.70 -23.24 27.09
C ASN A 246 -8.70 -21.97 27.98
N GLN A 247 -8.27 -20.82 27.43
CA GLN A 247 -8.20 -19.49 28.06
C GLN A 247 -7.28 -19.41 29.28
N ASP A 248 -6.14 -20.14 29.22
CA ASP A 248 -5.12 -20.09 30.27
C ASP A 248 -4.00 -19.08 30.00
N ASN A 249 -4.05 -18.37 28.86
CA ASN A 249 -3.07 -17.40 28.38
C ASN A 249 -1.73 -18.03 28.00
N TYR A 250 -1.73 -19.30 27.68
CA TYR A 250 -0.56 -20.04 27.20
C TYR A 250 -0.93 -20.84 25.95
N TYR A 251 -0.04 -20.93 24.97
CA TYR A 251 -0.24 -21.78 23.79
C TYR A 251 0.35 -23.17 24.03
N ASP A 252 -0.50 -24.20 24.02
CA ASP A 252 -0.07 -25.59 23.98
C ASP A 252 -0.08 -26.13 22.55
N PRO A 253 1.11 -26.34 21.94
CA PRO A 253 1.19 -26.84 20.57
C PRO A 253 0.64 -28.25 20.36
N ASN A 254 0.19 -28.94 21.41
CA ASN A 254 -0.41 -30.26 21.30
C ASN A 254 -1.94 -30.26 21.34
N SER A 255 -2.55 -29.14 21.72
CA SER A 255 -4.00 -29.06 21.96
C SER A 255 -4.67 -27.80 21.46
N GLU A 256 -3.92 -26.84 20.94
CA GLU A 256 -4.42 -25.55 20.50
C GLU A 256 -4.02 -25.20 19.07
N ASP A 257 -4.87 -24.45 18.39
CA ASP A 257 -4.68 -24.12 17.00
C ASP A 257 -3.72 -22.94 16.80
N ARG A 258 -2.91 -23.05 15.77
CA ARG A 258 -2.15 -21.96 15.20
C ARG A 258 -2.53 -21.80 13.72
N LEU A 259 -2.69 -20.57 13.29
CA LEU A 259 -2.93 -20.26 11.89
C LEU A 259 -1.76 -19.46 11.33
N ASP A 260 -1.45 -19.69 10.07
CA ASP A 260 -0.29 -19.11 9.41
C ASP A 260 -0.70 -18.34 8.16
N LEU A 261 0.01 -17.21 7.93
CA LEU A 261 0.06 -16.48 6.66
C LEU A 261 1.52 -16.30 6.29
N GLU A 262 1.90 -16.65 5.04
CA GLU A 262 3.28 -16.53 4.57
C GLU A 262 3.28 -15.95 3.15
N PHE A 263 4.18 -15.00 2.87
CA PHE A 263 4.31 -14.38 1.56
C PHE A 263 5.72 -13.81 1.35
N ASN A 264 6.11 -13.71 0.07
CA ASN A 264 7.32 -13.01 -0.32
C ASN A 264 7.06 -11.49 -0.39
N ILE A 265 8.02 -10.68 0.06
CA ILE A 265 8.02 -9.23 -0.11
C ILE A 265 8.61 -8.92 -1.49
N ASP A 266 7.78 -8.91 -2.52
CA ASP A 266 8.17 -8.76 -3.93
C ASP A 266 7.75 -7.42 -4.56
N TRP A 267 7.48 -6.42 -3.73
CA TRP A 267 7.05 -5.08 -4.14
C TRP A 267 7.99 -4.00 -3.62
N ASN A 268 7.81 -2.78 -4.13
CA ASN A 268 8.49 -1.58 -3.65
C ASN A 268 7.49 -0.64 -2.96
N GLY A 269 7.93 -0.04 -1.84
CA GLY A 269 7.11 0.89 -1.07
C GLY A 269 6.19 0.21 -0.07
N TRP A 270 5.32 0.99 0.56
CA TRP A 270 4.35 0.50 1.51
C TRP A 270 3.21 -0.24 0.83
N LYS A 271 2.83 -1.37 1.39
CA LYS A 271 1.66 -2.15 0.97
C LYS A 271 0.89 -2.61 2.20
N MET A 272 -0.43 -2.45 2.17
CA MET A 272 -1.32 -3.07 3.15
C MET A 272 -1.52 -4.53 2.76
N ILE A 273 -1.19 -5.44 3.66
CA ILE A 273 -1.56 -6.84 3.57
C ILE A 273 -2.80 -7.02 4.43
N SER A 274 -3.90 -7.37 3.80
CA SER A 274 -5.16 -7.67 4.48
C SER A 274 -5.54 -9.11 4.20
N VAL A 275 -5.84 -9.87 5.23
CA VAL A 275 -6.28 -11.26 5.12
C VAL A 275 -7.50 -11.50 6.00
N ARG A 276 -8.50 -12.14 5.44
CA ARG A 276 -9.67 -12.58 6.20
C ARG A 276 -9.25 -13.76 7.08
N TYR A 277 -9.73 -13.79 8.32
CA TYR A 277 -9.34 -14.84 9.27
C TYR A 277 -9.69 -16.25 8.79
N SER A 278 -10.82 -16.39 8.10
CA SER A 278 -11.23 -17.69 7.51
C SER A 278 -10.31 -18.19 6.39
N ASP A 279 -9.52 -17.30 5.77
CA ASP A 279 -8.60 -17.65 4.68
C ASP A 279 -7.22 -18.08 5.20
N LEU A 280 -6.93 -17.90 6.48
CA LEU A 280 -5.68 -18.32 7.11
C LEU A 280 -5.53 -19.84 7.08
N VAL A 281 -4.30 -20.30 7.00
CA VAL A 281 -3.96 -21.72 6.93
C VAL A 281 -3.76 -22.27 8.34
N LEU A 282 -4.52 -23.31 8.71
CA LEU A 282 -4.26 -24.04 9.96
C LEU A 282 -2.88 -24.72 9.86
N ALA A 283 -2.03 -24.43 10.82
CA ALA A 283 -0.74 -25.07 10.92
C ALA A 283 -0.89 -26.55 11.28
N THR A 284 -0.08 -27.38 10.65
CA THR A 284 -0.01 -28.82 10.94
C THR A 284 1.27 -29.14 11.70
N ASP A 285 1.21 -30.19 12.52
CA ASP A 285 2.41 -30.72 13.15
C ASP A 285 3.47 -31.09 12.07
N PRO A 286 4.69 -30.54 12.13
CA PRO A 286 5.76 -30.84 11.18
C PRO A 286 6.14 -32.33 11.17
N ASN A 287 5.74 -33.09 12.19
CA ASN A 287 5.96 -34.53 12.28
C ASN A 287 4.83 -35.36 11.64
N GLY A 288 3.84 -34.71 11.00
CA GLY A 288 2.76 -35.38 10.27
C GLY A 288 1.53 -35.71 11.10
N GLY A 289 1.34 -35.06 12.24
CA GLY A 289 0.28 -35.30 13.20
C GLY A 289 -1.06 -34.63 12.92
N GLY A 290 -1.24 -33.90 11.84
CA GLY A 290 -2.47 -33.16 11.57
C GLY A 290 -2.53 -31.81 12.31
N VAL A 291 -3.74 -31.24 12.46
CA VAL A 291 -4.00 -30.02 13.22
C VAL A 291 -3.99 -30.32 14.70
N ASN A 292 -3.41 -29.46 15.52
CA ASN A 292 -3.19 -29.73 16.93
C ASN A 292 -4.40 -29.44 17.81
N GLY A 293 -5.19 -28.42 17.48
CA GLY A 293 -6.37 -27.98 18.22
C GLY A 293 -7.68 -28.60 17.70
N ASN A 294 -8.74 -27.84 17.79
CA ASN A 294 -10.08 -28.28 17.37
C ASN A 294 -10.34 -28.09 15.87
N ALA A 295 -9.40 -27.52 15.12
CA ALA A 295 -9.48 -27.18 13.71
C ALA A 295 -10.57 -26.16 13.34
N ILE A 296 -11.05 -25.39 14.32
CA ILE A 296 -12.04 -24.33 14.14
C ILE A 296 -11.31 -22.99 14.24
N ARG A 297 -11.54 -22.11 13.27
CA ARG A 297 -10.97 -20.76 13.28
C ARG A 297 -11.79 -19.87 14.22
N GLU A 298 -11.18 -19.45 15.33
CA GLU A 298 -11.85 -18.75 16.42
C GLU A 298 -11.15 -17.39 16.72
N PRO A 299 -11.33 -16.35 15.88
CA PRO A 299 -10.59 -15.08 16.04
C PRO A 299 -10.79 -14.43 17.41
N ASN A 300 -11.93 -14.66 18.08
CA ASN A 300 -12.17 -14.20 19.44
C ASN A 300 -11.28 -14.86 20.50
N LYS A 301 -10.64 -15.98 20.17
CA LYS A 301 -9.68 -16.69 21.02
C LYS A 301 -8.22 -16.37 20.72
N VAL A 302 -7.93 -15.56 19.72
CA VAL A 302 -6.56 -15.12 19.45
C VAL A 302 -6.03 -14.38 20.67
N PHE A 303 -4.94 -14.90 21.24
CA PHE A 303 -4.26 -14.28 22.37
C PHE A 303 -2.89 -13.72 22.02
N LYS A 304 -2.35 -14.10 20.86
CA LYS A 304 -1.04 -13.61 20.40
C LYS A 304 -0.95 -13.64 18.87
N VAL A 305 -0.36 -12.61 18.31
CA VAL A 305 0.12 -12.59 16.93
C VAL A 305 1.65 -12.60 16.97
N ARG A 306 2.30 -13.30 16.05
CA ARG A 306 3.74 -13.28 15.84
C ARG A 306 4.06 -12.91 14.41
N THR A 307 4.96 -11.97 14.21
CA THR A 307 5.56 -11.70 12.90
C THR A 307 6.99 -12.23 12.86
N LEU A 308 7.35 -12.89 11.76
CA LEU A 308 8.67 -13.43 11.52
C LEU A 308 9.24 -12.88 10.21
N LEU A 309 10.50 -12.44 10.25
CA LEU A 309 11.26 -12.13 9.04
C LEU A 309 12.23 -13.28 8.76
N LEU A 310 12.16 -13.82 7.56
CA LEU A 310 12.98 -14.94 7.12
C LEU A 310 13.93 -14.49 6.00
N ALA A 311 15.15 -14.98 6.05
CA ALA A 311 16.18 -14.60 5.12
C ALA A 311 15.87 -15.10 3.70
N ASN A 312 16.30 -14.30 2.74
CA ASN A 312 16.41 -14.75 1.36
C ASN A 312 17.33 -15.98 1.25
N PRO A 313 16.87 -17.10 0.66
CA PRO A 313 17.67 -18.33 0.60
C PRO A 313 18.98 -18.22 -0.19
N VAL A 314 19.14 -17.20 -1.03
CA VAL A 314 20.33 -17.01 -1.87
C VAL A 314 21.38 -16.18 -1.13
N SER A 315 20.99 -15.06 -0.52
CA SER A 315 21.92 -14.12 0.11
C SER A 315 22.02 -14.27 1.63
N GLY A 316 21.07 -14.95 2.27
CA GLY A 316 20.94 -14.98 3.73
C GLY A 316 20.47 -13.67 4.34
N PHE A 317 20.19 -12.64 3.54
CA PHE A 317 19.76 -11.32 3.97
C PHE A 317 18.22 -11.20 3.88
N ALA A 318 17.64 -10.47 4.80
CA ALA A 318 16.27 -9.98 4.67
C ALA A 318 16.09 -8.60 5.29
N LYS A 319 15.08 -7.88 4.80
CA LYS A 319 14.61 -6.62 5.34
C LYS A 319 13.11 -6.50 5.19
N ALA A 320 12.47 -6.00 6.22
CA ALA A 320 11.09 -5.54 6.21
C ALA A 320 10.93 -4.37 7.17
N ASP A 321 10.27 -3.30 6.71
CA ASP A 321 9.75 -2.29 7.62
C ASP A 321 8.28 -2.63 7.87
N VAL A 322 7.84 -2.57 9.11
CA VAL A 322 6.49 -2.97 9.54
C VAL A 322 5.82 -1.79 10.23
N ASP A 323 4.56 -1.57 9.89
CA ASP A 323 3.76 -0.51 10.48
C ASP A 323 2.29 -0.89 10.58
N TYR A 324 1.52 -0.15 11.36
CA TYR A 324 0.07 -0.17 11.45
C TYR A 324 -0.56 -1.56 11.45
N ILE A 325 -0.34 -2.29 12.55
CA ILE A 325 -0.87 -3.63 12.75
C ILE A 325 -2.23 -3.52 13.44
N ILE A 326 -3.29 -3.97 12.77
CA ILE A 326 -4.66 -3.72 13.21
C ILE A 326 -5.62 -4.82 12.76
N TRP A 327 -6.55 -5.19 13.64
CA TRP A 327 -7.71 -5.97 13.27
C TRP A 327 -8.85 -5.06 12.83
N SER A 328 -9.65 -5.50 11.88
CA SER A 328 -10.91 -4.85 11.51
C SER A 328 -12.02 -5.89 11.35
N GLU A 329 -13.27 -5.45 11.52
CA GLU A 329 -14.44 -6.31 11.31
C GLU A 329 -15.28 -5.80 10.13
N ASP A 330 -15.98 -6.74 9.49
CA ASP A 330 -16.86 -6.58 8.34
C ASP A 330 -16.13 -6.24 7.01
N SER A 331 -15.02 -5.52 7.03
CA SER A 331 -14.21 -5.20 5.85
C SER A 331 -12.74 -5.00 6.19
N PRO A 332 -11.82 -5.17 5.24
CA PRO A 332 -10.43 -4.76 5.42
C PRO A 332 -10.32 -3.23 5.54
N ILE A 333 -9.20 -2.75 6.10
CA ILE A 333 -8.92 -1.31 6.23
C ILE A 333 -8.82 -0.62 4.85
N LEU A 334 -8.23 -1.30 3.87
CA LEU A 334 -8.23 -0.88 2.47
C LEU A 334 -8.84 -1.99 1.62
N GLU A 335 -9.76 -1.64 0.75
CA GLU A 335 -10.21 -2.52 -0.32
C GLU A 335 -9.05 -2.68 -1.34
N GLN A 336 -8.72 -3.92 -1.67
CA GLN A 336 -7.66 -4.27 -2.62
C GLN A 336 -8.20 -4.39 -4.02
#